data_b722fa332c363856f6bf83afbd33dd10
#
_entry.id   b722fa332c363856f6bf83afbd33dd10
#
_cell.length_a   1.000
_cell.length_b   1.000
_cell.length_c   1.000
_cell.angle_alpha   90.00
_cell.angle_beta   90.00
_cell.angle_gamma   90.00
#
_symmetry.space_group_name_H-M   'P 1'
#
loop_
_entity.id
_entity.type
_entity.pdbx_description
1 polymer ?
#
loop_
_entity_poly.entity_id
_entity_poly.type
_entity_poly.pdbx_seq_one_letter_code
_entity_poly.pdbx_strand_id
1 'polypeptide(L)'
;MSHPAAHSGRMLCCRAVFCSLFATICGSVHAAGPAPLRAGMIGLDTSHVPAFAKIFNNPKATGDIACVRISAGYPGGTDLPASHDRVGKFTEELRGMGIEIIDSIPKLLEKVDVVLLESVDGRIHLQEAVPVIKAGKPLFIDKPVAGSLADAIVIYELAKQHHVPCFSSSSVRFSPGIQELLKNQELGGIAGAATWGPCTYQEGTPDMFFYGIHGIEPLFALMGLGCESVTRIQTKDTDFVAGLWKNGRVGTYRGIRRNKSDFGAVAFGGKRIVQTGKEGDYEELCREVGRFFRTGKSPVAAEETIEIFAFMEAADESKRQGGAPVSLAGVLAKAKAEAGAKLAK
;
A
#
# COMPACT_ATOMS: atom_id res chain seq x y z
N MET A 1 -94.01 -41.08 24.18
CA MET A 1 -94.59 -42.31 23.62
C MET A 1 -93.61 -42.90 22.62
N SER A 2 -93.13 -44.07 22.91
CA SER A 2 -92.81 -45.24 22.09
C SER A 2 -91.79 -45.12 20.98
N HIS A 3 -90.68 -45.72 21.24
CA HIS A 3 -89.84 -46.73 20.60
C HIS A 3 -90.15 -47.16 19.11
N PRO A 4 -89.30 -47.98 18.41
CA PRO A 4 -87.93 -48.47 18.69
C PRO A 4 -86.96 -48.51 17.43
N ALA A 5 -85.74 -48.74 17.72
CA ALA A 5 -84.68 -49.61 17.17
C ALA A 5 -84.64 -50.05 15.71
N ALA A 6 -83.42 -50.07 15.14
CA ALA A 6 -82.81 -51.19 14.41
C ALA A 6 -81.28 -51.05 14.19
N HIS A 7 -80.60 -52.14 14.53
CA HIS A 7 -79.15 -52.36 14.30
C HIS A 7 -78.78 -52.57 12.82
N SER A 8 -77.64 -52.10 12.35
CA SER A 8 -76.84 -52.86 11.37
C SER A 8 -75.37 -52.49 11.49
N GLY A 9 -74.55 -53.47 11.82
CA GLY A 9 -73.11 -53.35 11.88
C GLY A 9 -72.45 -53.18 10.49
N ARG A 10 -71.42 -52.42 10.45
CA ARG A 10 -70.51 -52.47 9.33
C ARG A 10 -69.04 -52.50 9.86
N MET A 11 -68.30 -53.51 9.39
CA MET A 11 -66.89 -53.77 9.57
C MET A 11 -66.04 -52.56 9.18
N LEU A 12 -65.21 -52.17 10.11
CA LEU A 12 -64.18 -51.15 9.86
C LEU A 12 -62.91 -51.88 9.39
N CYS A 13 -62.57 -51.65 8.11
CA CYS A 13 -61.32 -52.11 7.49
C CYS A 13 -60.22 -51.04 7.78
N CYS A 14 -59.29 -51.35 8.68
CA CYS A 14 -58.09 -50.49 8.93
C CYS A 14 -57.15 -50.54 7.74
N ARG A 15 -57.08 -49.44 6.98
CA ARG A 15 -55.98 -49.19 6.06
C ARG A 15 -54.90 -48.38 6.76
N ALA A 16 -53.76 -49.00 7.04
CA ALA A 16 -52.55 -48.35 7.50
C ALA A 16 -51.99 -47.51 6.36
N VAL A 17 -51.98 -46.19 6.52
CA VAL A 17 -51.27 -45.27 5.62
C VAL A 17 -49.85 -45.11 6.13
N PHE A 18 -48.89 -45.69 5.43
CA PHE A 18 -47.46 -45.47 5.65
C PHE A 18 -47.12 -44.08 5.06
N CYS A 19 -46.99 -43.08 5.96
CA CYS A 19 -46.42 -41.78 5.61
C CYS A 19 -44.89 -41.90 5.60
N SER A 20 -44.29 -42.07 4.41
CA SER A 20 -42.84 -41.97 4.24
C SER A 20 -42.41 -40.49 4.31
N LEU A 21 -41.80 -40.08 5.42
CA LEU A 21 -41.14 -38.81 5.54
C LEU A 21 -39.85 -38.83 4.70
N PHE A 22 -39.89 -38.26 3.51
CA PHE A 22 -38.70 -37.88 2.78
C PHE A 22 -38.13 -36.60 3.43
N ALA A 23 -37.11 -36.72 4.29
CA ALA A 23 -36.31 -35.63 4.78
C ALA A 23 -35.42 -35.13 3.63
N THR A 24 -35.83 -34.08 2.92
CA THR A 24 -35.01 -33.38 1.96
C THR A 24 -33.90 -32.66 2.74
N ILE A 25 -32.72 -33.26 2.75
CA ILE A 25 -31.50 -32.57 3.23
C ILE A 25 -31.17 -31.48 2.20
N CYS A 26 -31.65 -30.26 2.47
CA CYS A 26 -31.25 -29.06 1.74
C CYS A 26 -29.82 -28.71 2.18
N GLY A 27 -28.83 -29.36 1.59
CA GLY A 27 -27.44 -28.97 1.75
C GLY A 27 -27.28 -27.55 1.18
N SER A 28 -27.03 -26.58 2.05
CA SER A 28 -26.65 -25.24 1.64
C SER A 28 -25.34 -25.33 0.86
N VAL A 29 -25.45 -25.35 -0.47
CA VAL A 29 -24.29 -25.12 -1.34
C VAL A 29 -23.90 -23.67 -1.13
N HIS A 30 -22.93 -23.43 -0.23
CA HIS A 30 -22.23 -22.15 -0.19
C HIS A 30 -21.56 -22.01 -1.56
N ALA A 31 -22.08 -21.14 -2.40
CA ALA A 31 -21.39 -20.74 -3.61
C ALA A 31 -20.01 -20.23 -3.19
N ALA A 32 -18.95 -20.93 -3.57
CA ALA A 32 -17.61 -20.46 -3.36
C ALA A 32 -17.50 -19.08 -4.03
N GLY A 33 -17.07 -18.08 -3.28
CA GLY A 33 -16.81 -16.75 -3.84
C GLY A 33 -15.81 -16.84 -5.01
N PRO A 34 -15.65 -15.77 -5.80
CA PRO A 34 -14.68 -15.79 -6.90
C PRO A 34 -13.30 -16.18 -6.37
N ALA A 35 -12.55 -16.95 -7.16
CA ALA A 35 -11.19 -17.35 -6.81
C ALA A 35 -10.31 -16.10 -6.56
N PRO A 36 -9.40 -16.13 -5.59
CA PRO A 36 -8.49 -15.01 -5.34
C PRO A 36 -7.65 -14.69 -6.58
N LEU A 37 -7.37 -13.41 -6.79
CA LEU A 37 -6.42 -12.94 -7.79
C LEU A 37 -5.03 -13.50 -7.47
N ARG A 38 -4.37 -14.09 -8.47
CA ARG A 38 -2.99 -14.55 -8.35
C ARG A 38 -2.06 -13.35 -8.40
N ALA A 39 -1.32 -13.13 -7.34
CA ALA A 39 -0.36 -12.04 -7.26
C ALA A 39 1.07 -12.56 -7.40
N GLY A 40 1.88 -11.83 -8.16
CA GLY A 40 3.31 -12.01 -8.26
C GLY A 40 4.07 -10.95 -7.47
N MET A 41 5.15 -11.34 -6.81
CA MET A 41 6.09 -10.41 -6.19
C MET A 41 7.35 -10.27 -7.04
N ILE A 42 7.80 -9.04 -7.27
CA ILE A 42 9.06 -8.72 -7.94
C ILE A 42 9.99 -8.06 -6.91
N GLY A 43 11.23 -8.56 -6.77
CA GLY A 43 12.19 -8.08 -5.78
C GLY A 43 11.94 -8.71 -4.40
N LEU A 44 12.64 -9.81 -4.10
CA LEU A 44 12.46 -10.54 -2.84
C LEU A 44 13.55 -10.16 -1.81
N ASP A 45 13.74 -8.85 -1.58
CA ASP A 45 14.86 -8.32 -0.82
C ASP A 45 14.48 -7.33 0.30
N THR A 46 13.19 -7.14 0.55
CA THR A 46 12.66 -6.38 1.70
C THR A 46 11.93 -7.27 2.70
N SER A 47 11.88 -6.86 3.96
CA SER A 47 11.10 -7.55 5.01
C SER A 47 9.59 -7.53 4.74
N HIS A 48 9.10 -6.67 3.84
CA HIS A 48 7.70 -6.64 3.43
C HIS A 48 7.31 -7.93 2.69
N VAL A 49 8.19 -8.47 1.89
CA VAL A 49 7.96 -9.68 1.08
C VAL A 49 7.41 -10.86 1.91
N PRO A 50 8.13 -11.38 2.94
CA PRO A 50 7.58 -12.46 3.75
C PRO A 50 6.39 -12.00 4.62
N ALA A 51 6.33 -10.74 5.03
CA ALA A 51 5.23 -10.22 5.83
C ALA A 51 3.92 -10.16 5.02
N PHE A 52 3.95 -9.60 3.82
CA PHE A 52 2.79 -9.53 2.93
C PHE A 52 2.35 -10.93 2.48
N ALA A 53 3.31 -11.81 2.14
CA ALA A 53 2.99 -13.20 1.79
C ALA A 53 2.24 -13.91 2.92
N LYS A 54 2.64 -13.73 4.18
CA LYS A 54 1.94 -14.30 5.34
C LYS A 54 0.53 -13.72 5.52
N ILE A 55 0.34 -12.43 5.28
CA ILE A 55 -0.96 -11.77 5.41
C ILE A 55 -1.90 -12.23 4.29
N PHE A 56 -1.50 -12.15 3.03
CA PHE A 56 -2.35 -12.51 1.89
C PHE A 56 -2.63 -14.01 1.81
N ASN A 57 -1.67 -14.85 2.18
CA ASN A 57 -1.81 -16.31 2.13
C ASN A 57 -2.35 -16.92 3.45
N ASN A 58 -2.74 -16.07 4.41
CA ASN A 58 -3.36 -16.55 5.64
C ASN A 58 -4.70 -17.26 5.31
N PRO A 59 -4.88 -18.55 5.66
CA PRO A 59 -6.12 -19.27 5.40
C PRO A 59 -7.35 -18.70 6.14
N LYS A 60 -7.12 -17.83 7.13
CA LYS A 60 -8.17 -17.13 7.87
C LYS A 60 -8.38 -15.69 7.35
N ALA A 61 -7.70 -15.27 6.29
CA ALA A 61 -7.89 -13.95 5.70
C ALA A 61 -9.35 -13.74 5.28
N THR A 62 -9.86 -12.54 5.46
CA THR A 62 -11.23 -12.15 5.11
C THR A 62 -11.25 -10.83 4.34
N GLY A 63 -12.39 -10.50 3.73
CA GLY A 63 -12.58 -9.23 3.03
C GLY A 63 -11.60 -9.03 1.88
N ASP A 64 -11.06 -7.82 1.75
CA ASP A 64 -10.18 -7.45 0.64
C ASP A 64 -8.84 -8.21 0.64
N ILE A 65 -8.33 -8.62 1.81
CA ILE A 65 -7.11 -9.43 1.90
C ILE A 65 -7.33 -10.81 1.26
N ALA A 66 -8.47 -11.44 1.51
CA ALA A 66 -8.79 -12.77 0.96
C ALA A 66 -8.99 -12.77 -0.57
N CYS A 67 -9.12 -11.59 -1.19
CA CYS A 67 -9.26 -11.47 -2.65
C CYS A 67 -7.94 -11.63 -3.40
N VAL A 68 -6.80 -11.74 -2.72
CA VAL A 68 -5.45 -11.83 -3.30
C VAL A 68 -4.71 -13.00 -2.69
N ARG A 69 -3.95 -13.71 -3.52
CA ARG A 69 -3.04 -14.77 -3.08
C ARG A 69 -1.69 -14.62 -3.76
N ILE A 70 -0.63 -14.53 -2.98
CA ILE A 70 0.74 -14.55 -3.51
C ILE A 70 1.04 -15.96 -4.00
N SER A 71 1.25 -16.11 -5.30
CA SER A 71 1.44 -17.41 -5.96
C SER A 71 2.83 -17.60 -6.57
N ALA A 72 3.50 -16.50 -6.92
CA ALA A 72 4.81 -16.54 -7.56
C ALA A 72 5.68 -15.36 -7.10
N GLY A 73 7.01 -15.53 -7.16
CA GLY A 73 7.97 -14.47 -6.85
C GLY A 73 9.18 -14.51 -7.79
N TYR A 74 9.66 -13.35 -8.22
CA TYR A 74 10.91 -13.13 -8.91
C TYR A 74 11.92 -12.50 -7.96
N PRO A 75 13.09 -13.13 -7.70
CA PRO A 75 14.02 -12.65 -6.68
C PRO A 75 14.53 -11.23 -6.91
N GLY A 76 14.89 -10.89 -8.15
CA GLY A 76 15.54 -9.62 -8.43
C GLY A 76 16.87 -9.48 -7.70
N GLY A 77 17.07 -8.33 -7.09
CA GLY A 77 18.27 -7.99 -6.30
C GLY A 77 19.19 -7.03 -7.03
N THR A 78 19.89 -6.18 -6.23
CA THR A 78 20.84 -5.19 -6.71
C THR A 78 22.13 -5.22 -5.89
N ASP A 79 23.08 -4.36 -6.26
CA ASP A 79 24.33 -4.11 -5.54
C ASP A 79 24.15 -3.37 -4.20
N LEU A 80 22.93 -2.86 -3.95
CA LEU A 80 22.63 -2.19 -2.68
C LEU A 80 22.79 -3.21 -1.52
N PRO A 81 23.58 -2.91 -0.48
CA PRO A 81 23.77 -3.85 0.65
C PRO A 81 22.45 -4.34 1.25
N ALA A 82 21.47 -3.43 1.36
CA ALA A 82 20.13 -3.77 1.85
C ALA A 82 19.37 -4.78 0.94
N SER A 83 19.71 -4.89 -0.35
CA SER A 83 19.20 -5.90 -1.28
C SER A 83 20.03 -7.17 -1.21
N HIS A 84 21.32 -7.05 -1.55
CA HIS A 84 22.25 -8.16 -1.67
C HIS A 84 22.25 -9.10 -0.46
N ASP A 85 22.24 -8.56 0.76
CA ASP A 85 22.36 -9.35 1.99
C ASP A 85 21.07 -10.10 2.36
N ARG A 86 19.93 -9.79 1.70
CA ARG A 86 18.62 -10.31 2.11
C ARG A 86 17.88 -11.10 1.04
N VAL A 87 18.15 -10.86 -0.25
CA VAL A 87 17.41 -11.48 -1.37
C VAL A 87 17.41 -13.02 -1.28
N GLY A 88 18.54 -13.64 -1.01
CA GLY A 88 18.63 -15.10 -0.87
C GLY A 88 17.77 -15.64 0.27
N LYS A 89 17.85 -15.02 1.45
CA LYS A 89 17.09 -15.41 2.64
C LYS A 89 15.58 -15.33 2.38
N PHE A 90 15.08 -14.23 1.86
CA PHE A 90 13.64 -14.04 1.66
C PHE A 90 13.11 -14.89 0.50
N THR A 91 13.94 -15.16 -0.53
CA THR A 91 13.59 -16.10 -1.58
C THR A 91 13.33 -17.51 -1.01
N GLU A 92 14.22 -18.01 -0.14
CA GLU A 92 14.04 -19.31 0.49
C GLU A 92 12.84 -19.33 1.46
N GLU A 93 12.57 -18.22 2.16
CA GLU A 93 11.40 -18.10 3.02
C GLU A 93 10.09 -18.22 2.21
N LEU A 94 9.99 -17.53 1.05
CA LEU A 94 8.83 -17.65 0.17
C LEU A 94 8.69 -19.06 -0.43
N ARG A 95 9.81 -19.69 -0.83
CA ARG A 95 9.80 -21.07 -1.29
C ARG A 95 9.25 -22.03 -0.22
N GLY A 96 9.64 -21.82 1.04
CA GLY A 96 9.13 -22.56 2.19
C GLY A 96 7.63 -22.35 2.45
N MET A 97 7.05 -21.25 1.99
CA MET A 97 5.61 -20.99 2.04
C MET A 97 4.85 -21.59 0.85
N GLY A 98 5.52 -22.32 -0.06
CA GLY A 98 4.93 -22.91 -1.26
C GLY A 98 4.68 -21.90 -2.40
N ILE A 99 5.34 -20.75 -2.38
CA ILE A 99 5.30 -19.75 -3.45
C ILE A 99 6.31 -20.14 -4.52
N GLU A 100 5.88 -20.17 -5.78
CA GLU A 100 6.74 -20.57 -6.92
C GLU A 100 7.78 -19.47 -7.18
N ILE A 101 9.06 -19.84 -7.24
CA ILE A 101 10.13 -18.90 -7.55
C ILE A 101 10.43 -18.96 -9.04
N ILE A 102 10.30 -17.82 -9.69
CA ILE A 102 10.40 -17.63 -11.15
C ILE A 102 11.72 -16.91 -11.48
N ASP A 103 12.32 -17.27 -12.60
CA ASP A 103 13.65 -16.78 -13.02
C ASP A 103 13.62 -15.47 -13.81
N SER A 104 12.44 -14.98 -14.21
CA SER A 104 12.32 -13.73 -14.98
C SER A 104 10.97 -13.07 -14.83
N ILE A 105 10.93 -11.72 -14.94
CA ILE A 105 9.68 -10.95 -14.90
C ILE A 105 8.71 -11.38 -16.01
N PRO A 106 9.12 -11.57 -17.29
CA PRO A 106 8.18 -12.01 -18.33
C PRO A 106 7.48 -13.34 -17.98
N LYS A 107 8.21 -14.34 -17.48
CA LYS A 107 7.60 -15.63 -17.07
C LYS A 107 6.68 -15.48 -15.85
N LEU A 108 7.01 -14.58 -14.91
CA LEU A 108 6.13 -14.25 -13.78
C LEU A 108 4.79 -13.71 -14.29
N LEU A 109 4.83 -12.77 -15.23
CA LEU A 109 3.64 -12.10 -15.77
C LEU A 109 2.67 -13.05 -16.50
N GLU A 110 3.14 -14.18 -17.02
CA GLU A 110 2.30 -15.23 -17.62
C GLU A 110 1.45 -15.98 -16.56
N LYS A 111 1.90 -16.00 -15.30
CA LYS A 111 1.31 -16.80 -14.22
C LYS A 111 0.39 -16.03 -13.29
N VAL A 112 0.42 -14.69 -13.32
CA VAL A 112 -0.23 -13.84 -12.32
C VAL A 112 -1.23 -12.86 -12.93
N ASP A 113 -2.17 -12.41 -12.13
CA ASP A 113 -3.20 -11.46 -12.52
C ASP A 113 -2.83 -10.03 -12.13
N VAL A 114 -2.09 -9.86 -11.01
CA VAL A 114 -1.67 -8.60 -10.42
C VAL A 114 -0.24 -8.70 -9.89
N VAL A 115 0.44 -7.56 -9.68
CA VAL A 115 1.84 -7.53 -9.28
C VAL A 115 2.06 -6.60 -8.09
N LEU A 116 2.85 -7.08 -7.11
CA LEU A 116 3.49 -6.29 -6.07
C LEU A 116 4.98 -6.17 -6.43
N LEU A 117 5.44 -4.96 -6.67
CA LEU A 117 6.86 -4.66 -6.89
C LEU A 117 7.45 -4.24 -5.55
N GLU A 118 8.32 -5.09 -4.99
CA GLU A 118 8.79 -5.04 -3.61
C GLU A 118 10.30 -4.80 -3.50
N SER A 119 11.01 -4.59 -4.61
CA SER A 119 12.44 -4.32 -4.58
C SER A 119 12.76 -3.19 -3.61
N VAL A 120 13.72 -3.41 -2.69
CA VAL A 120 14.10 -2.40 -1.69
C VAL A 120 14.80 -1.19 -2.32
N ASP A 121 15.36 -1.38 -3.51
CA ASP A 121 16.10 -0.39 -4.27
C ASP A 121 15.20 0.32 -5.29
N GLY A 122 14.70 1.48 -4.94
CA GLY A 122 13.86 2.27 -5.84
C GLY A 122 14.52 2.67 -7.17
N ARG A 123 15.86 2.58 -7.29
CA ARG A 123 16.59 2.92 -8.52
C ARG A 123 16.23 2.01 -9.69
N ILE A 124 15.82 0.77 -9.42
CA ILE A 124 15.46 -0.21 -10.44
C ILE A 124 13.95 -0.30 -10.72
N HIS A 125 13.11 0.35 -9.92
CA HIS A 125 11.65 0.24 -10.02
C HIS A 125 11.11 0.62 -11.40
N LEU A 126 11.66 1.66 -12.04
CA LEU A 126 11.24 1.99 -13.40
C LEU A 126 11.50 0.85 -14.38
N GLN A 127 12.67 0.22 -14.32
CA GLN A 127 13.03 -0.89 -15.19
C GLN A 127 12.11 -2.11 -14.96
N GLU A 128 11.76 -2.39 -13.71
CA GLU A 128 10.90 -3.51 -13.32
C GLU A 128 9.42 -3.24 -13.58
N ALA A 129 8.96 -2.00 -13.41
CA ALA A 129 7.57 -1.61 -13.64
C ALA A 129 7.18 -1.60 -15.13
N VAL A 130 8.09 -1.21 -16.04
CA VAL A 130 7.81 -1.12 -17.47
C VAL A 130 7.24 -2.41 -18.07
N PRO A 131 7.83 -3.60 -17.90
CA PRO A 131 7.24 -4.84 -18.42
C PRO A 131 5.88 -5.17 -17.79
N VAL A 132 5.66 -4.86 -16.51
CA VAL A 132 4.38 -5.08 -15.82
C VAL A 132 3.29 -4.20 -16.42
N ILE A 133 3.59 -2.90 -16.61
CA ILE A 133 2.67 -1.92 -17.20
C ILE A 133 2.35 -2.32 -18.66
N LYS A 134 3.36 -2.66 -19.46
CA LYS A 134 3.15 -3.12 -20.85
C LYS A 134 2.33 -4.41 -20.94
N ALA A 135 2.39 -5.28 -19.94
CA ALA A 135 1.56 -6.48 -19.85
C ALA A 135 0.12 -6.20 -19.35
N GLY A 136 -0.21 -4.95 -19.06
CA GLY A 136 -1.55 -4.56 -18.59
C GLY A 136 -1.90 -5.03 -17.18
N LYS A 137 -0.91 -5.36 -16.34
CA LYS A 137 -1.16 -5.90 -15.00
C LYS A 137 -1.29 -4.78 -13.97
N PRO A 138 -2.36 -4.73 -13.16
CA PRO A 138 -2.46 -3.82 -12.02
C PRO A 138 -1.24 -3.95 -11.11
N LEU A 139 -0.69 -2.82 -10.68
CA LEU A 139 0.62 -2.75 -10.06
C LEU A 139 0.59 -1.95 -8.75
N PHE A 140 0.92 -2.60 -7.65
CA PHE A 140 1.36 -1.95 -6.43
C PHE A 140 2.89 -1.88 -6.41
N ILE A 141 3.44 -0.72 -6.09
CA ILE A 141 4.90 -0.54 -5.92
C ILE A 141 5.16 -0.17 -4.47
N ASP A 142 5.95 -0.96 -3.77
CA ASP A 142 6.38 -0.60 -2.41
C ASP A 142 7.20 0.70 -2.45
N LYS A 143 7.23 1.39 -1.34
CA LYS A 143 7.99 2.64 -1.22
C LYS A 143 9.52 2.37 -1.24
N PRO A 144 10.29 3.28 -1.81
CA PRO A 144 9.88 4.44 -2.60
C PRO A 144 9.42 4.01 -4.00
N VAL A 145 8.44 4.70 -4.59
CA VAL A 145 7.93 4.31 -5.93
C VAL A 145 9.01 4.31 -7.01
N ALA A 146 10.08 5.07 -6.83
CA ALA A 146 11.23 5.14 -7.73
C ALA A 146 12.48 5.68 -7.02
N GLY A 147 13.63 5.65 -7.68
CA GLY A 147 14.87 6.25 -7.19
C GLY A 147 15.01 7.76 -7.45
N SER A 148 14.08 8.36 -8.20
CA SER A 148 14.04 9.79 -8.51
C SER A 148 12.62 10.26 -8.78
N LEU A 149 12.36 11.56 -8.62
CA LEU A 149 11.08 12.16 -9.01
C LEU A 149 10.79 12.00 -10.50
N ALA A 150 11.82 12.12 -11.34
CA ALA A 150 11.66 11.93 -12.79
C ALA A 150 11.20 10.52 -13.13
N ASP A 151 11.78 9.49 -12.50
CA ASP A 151 11.37 8.09 -12.71
C ASP A 151 9.97 7.81 -12.15
N ALA A 152 9.60 8.41 -11.02
CA ALA A 152 8.25 8.33 -10.49
C ALA A 152 7.21 8.89 -11.49
N ILE A 153 7.50 10.04 -12.09
CA ILE A 153 6.66 10.64 -13.13
C ILE A 153 6.56 9.70 -14.34
N VAL A 154 7.66 9.12 -14.81
CA VAL A 154 7.66 8.18 -15.94
C VAL A 154 6.79 6.97 -15.66
N ILE A 155 6.91 6.36 -14.47
CA ILE A 155 6.10 5.20 -14.08
C ILE A 155 4.60 5.53 -14.16
N TYR A 156 4.17 6.65 -13.56
CA TYR A 156 2.75 7.01 -13.56
C TYR A 156 2.24 7.44 -14.95
N GLU A 157 3.05 8.12 -15.74
CA GLU A 157 2.68 8.48 -17.12
C GLU A 157 2.55 7.23 -18.01
N LEU A 158 3.46 6.27 -17.91
CA LEU A 158 3.34 4.98 -18.62
C LEU A 158 2.10 4.20 -18.14
N ALA A 159 1.88 4.11 -16.84
CA ALA A 159 0.70 3.44 -16.29
C ALA A 159 -0.60 4.07 -16.83
N LYS A 160 -0.66 5.40 -16.87
CA LYS A 160 -1.77 6.14 -17.45
C LYS A 160 -1.96 5.88 -18.96
N GLN A 161 -0.87 5.93 -19.74
CA GLN A 161 -0.89 5.67 -21.20
C GLN A 161 -1.38 4.26 -21.53
N HIS A 162 -1.00 3.27 -20.70
CA HIS A 162 -1.41 1.87 -20.86
C HIS A 162 -2.72 1.52 -20.13
N HIS A 163 -3.38 2.49 -19.49
CA HIS A 163 -4.58 2.29 -18.69
C HIS A 163 -4.42 1.25 -17.57
N VAL A 164 -3.23 1.16 -17.00
CA VAL A 164 -2.91 0.24 -15.90
C VAL A 164 -3.07 0.94 -14.56
N PRO A 165 -3.92 0.45 -13.67
CA PRO A 165 -3.99 0.94 -12.30
C PRO A 165 -2.63 0.75 -11.59
N CYS A 166 -2.13 1.81 -10.97
CA CYS A 166 -0.84 1.79 -10.26
C CYS A 166 -0.90 2.71 -9.04
N PHE A 167 -0.34 2.27 -7.91
CA PHE A 167 -0.10 3.14 -6.76
C PHE A 167 1.07 2.66 -5.91
N SER A 168 1.54 3.55 -5.06
CA SER A 168 2.57 3.30 -4.05
C SER A 168 2.17 3.94 -2.74
N SER A 169 2.54 3.37 -1.62
CA SER A 169 2.39 3.98 -0.29
C SER A 169 3.22 3.29 0.78
N SER A 170 3.49 4.01 1.86
CA SER A 170 4.00 3.47 3.11
C SER A 170 2.87 2.93 4.00
N SER A 171 3.12 1.83 4.71
CA SER A 171 2.19 1.27 5.70
C SER A 171 1.87 2.27 6.83
N VAL A 172 2.80 3.16 7.18
CA VAL A 172 2.62 4.15 8.25
C VAL A 172 1.47 5.11 7.96
N ARG A 173 1.19 5.41 6.67
CA ARG A 173 0.03 6.18 6.24
C ARG A 173 -1.28 5.59 6.76
N PHE A 174 -1.39 4.26 6.78
CA PHE A 174 -2.59 3.52 7.17
C PHE A 174 -2.57 3.08 8.64
N SER A 175 -1.57 3.50 9.42
CA SER A 175 -1.51 3.16 10.84
C SER A 175 -2.76 3.65 11.58
N PRO A 176 -3.23 2.92 12.61
CA PRO A 176 -4.44 3.27 13.35
C PRO A 176 -4.43 4.72 13.85
N GLY A 177 -3.28 5.20 14.34
CA GLY A 177 -3.17 6.55 14.87
C GLY A 177 -3.35 7.62 13.80
N ILE A 178 -2.81 7.46 12.60
CA ILE A 178 -3.00 8.41 11.49
C ILE A 178 -4.45 8.36 11.02
N GLN A 179 -5.05 7.18 10.92
CA GLN A 179 -6.45 7.02 10.53
C GLN A 179 -7.42 7.61 11.56
N GLU A 180 -7.11 7.54 12.85
CA GLU A 180 -7.87 8.22 13.92
C GLU A 180 -7.81 9.75 13.76
N LEU A 181 -6.63 10.32 13.47
CA LEU A 181 -6.50 11.78 13.24
C LEU A 181 -7.31 12.23 12.02
N LEU A 182 -7.25 11.50 10.92
CA LEU A 182 -7.99 11.83 9.68
C LEU A 182 -9.50 11.81 9.86
N LYS A 183 -10.02 10.92 10.71
CA LYS A 183 -11.44 10.76 10.98
C LYS A 183 -11.95 11.64 12.11
N ASN A 184 -11.06 12.34 12.82
CA ASN A 184 -11.41 13.10 14.03
C ASN A 184 -12.07 14.44 13.69
N GLN A 185 -13.39 14.47 13.72
CA GLN A 185 -14.18 15.68 13.46
C GLN A 185 -14.01 16.77 14.56
N GLU A 186 -13.56 16.40 15.77
CA GLU A 186 -13.33 17.35 16.85
C GLU A 186 -12.11 18.25 16.61
N LEU A 187 -11.23 17.89 15.66
CA LEU A 187 -10.13 18.75 15.23
C LEU A 187 -10.62 20.07 14.62
N GLY A 188 -11.80 20.07 13.97
CA GLY A 188 -12.32 21.26 13.29
C GLY A 188 -11.54 21.62 12.02
N GLY A 189 -11.03 20.63 11.31
CA GLY A 189 -10.12 20.74 10.17
C GLY A 189 -8.65 20.80 10.59
N ILE A 190 -7.74 20.45 9.68
CA ILE A 190 -6.29 20.43 9.93
C ILE A 190 -5.67 21.74 9.43
N ALA A 191 -5.23 22.57 10.36
CA ALA A 191 -4.53 23.83 10.10
C ALA A 191 -3.00 23.65 9.94
N GLY A 192 -2.45 22.54 10.42
CA GLY A 192 -1.05 22.15 10.29
C GLY A 192 -0.82 20.76 10.85
N ALA A 193 0.33 20.17 10.53
CA ALA A 193 0.71 18.88 11.07
C ALA A 193 2.22 18.79 11.31
N ALA A 194 2.62 17.98 12.28
CA ALA A 194 4.01 17.59 12.50
C ALA A 194 4.09 16.07 12.60
N THR A 195 5.00 15.48 11.84
CA THR A 195 5.28 14.05 11.88
C THR A 195 6.73 13.79 12.25
N TRP A 196 7.01 12.59 12.74
CA TRP A 196 8.37 12.13 12.99
C TRP A 196 8.51 10.64 12.71
N GLY A 197 9.74 10.21 12.53
CA GLY A 197 10.07 8.80 12.36
C GLY A 197 11.55 8.57 12.15
N PRO A 198 12.00 7.31 12.12
CA PRO A 198 13.36 6.95 11.71
C PRO A 198 13.67 7.52 10.34
N CYS A 199 14.91 7.95 10.11
CA CYS A 199 15.38 8.50 8.84
C CYS A 199 16.80 8.03 8.53
N THR A 200 16.98 6.72 8.43
CA THR A 200 18.26 6.13 8.04
C THR A 200 18.52 6.44 6.56
N TYR A 201 19.73 6.89 6.26
CA TYR A 201 20.19 7.08 4.90
C TYR A 201 20.77 5.79 4.35
N GLN A 202 20.65 5.64 3.05
CA GLN A 202 21.27 4.55 2.30
C GLN A 202 22.18 5.17 1.23
N GLU A 203 23.44 4.78 1.24
CA GLU A 203 24.40 5.22 0.21
C GLU A 203 23.89 4.88 -1.20
N GLY A 204 24.08 5.81 -2.13
CA GLY A 204 23.60 5.66 -3.51
C GLY A 204 22.12 5.98 -3.74
N THR A 205 21.38 6.37 -2.68
CA THR A 205 19.99 6.83 -2.79
C THR A 205 19.83 8.25 -2.24
N PRO A 206 18.81 9.03 -2.70
CA PRO A 206 18.50 10.31 -2.08
C PRO A 206 18.16 10.14 -0.58
N ASP A 207 18.56 11.11 0.25
CA ASP A 207 18.52 11.02 1.71
C ASP A 207 17.17 10.55 2.28
N MET A 208 16.07 11.15 1.80
CA MET A 208 14.73 10.93 2.34
C MET A 208 14.02 9.71 1.74
N PHE A 209 14.45 9.22 0.57
CA PHE A 209 13.72 8.20 -0.20
C PHE A 209 13.76 6.84 0.48
N PHE A 210 14.88 6.47 1.09
CA PHE A 210 15.03 5.13 1.66
C PHE A 210 14.14 4.90 2.87
N TYR A 211 14.19 5.81 3.87
CA TYR A 211 13.44 5.64 5.13
C TYR A 211 12.60 6.87 5.54
N GLY A 212 13.01 8.09 5.18
CA GLY A 212 12.30 9.32 5.52
C GLY A 212 10.88 9.37 4.98
N ILE A 213 10.65 8.73 3.83
CA ILE A 213 9.33 8.62 3.20
C ILE A 213 8.25 8.07 4.14
N HIS A 214 8.59 7.16 5.06
CA HIS A 214 7.63 6.62 6.03
C HIS A 214 7.03 7.67 6.97
N GLY A 215 7.78 8.74 7.28
CA GLY A 215 7.26 9.84 8.09
C GLY A 215 6.65 10.97 7.25
N ILE A 216 7.05 11.08 5.98
CA ILE A 216 6.52 12.11 5.06
C ILE A 216 5.16 11.68 4.48
N GLU A 217 4.94 10.41 4.21
CA GLU A 217 3.63 9.88 3.79
C GLU A 217 2.48 10.25 4.76
N PRO A 218 2.61 10.03 6.09
CA PRO A 218 1.59 10.51 7.04
C PRO A 218 1.42 12.03 7.06
N LEU A 219 2.51 12.79 6.82
CA LEU A 219 2.41 14.25 6.74
C LEU A 219 1.48 14.65 5.59
N PHE A 220 1.67 14.05 4.41
CA PHE A 220 0.80 14.32 3.26
C PHE A 220 -0.61 13.78 3.45
N ALA A 221 -0.80 12.63 4.13
CA ALA A 221 -2.13 12.17 4.50
C ALA A 221 -2.90 13.21 5.32
N LEU A 222 -2.24 13.90 6.26
CA LEU A 222 -2.83 14.93 7.11
C LEU A 222 -2.98 16.29 6.39
N MET A 223 -1.96 16.70 5.65
CA MET A 223 -1.91 18.04 5.03
C MET A 223 -2.57 18.09 3.65
N GLY A 224 -2.64 16.97 2.94
CA GLY A 224 -3.06 16.92 1.54
C GLY A 224 -2.08 17.60 0.60
N LEU A 225 -2.49 17.72 -0.66
CA LEU A 225 -1.74 18.40 -1.73
C LEU A 225 -1.62 19.92 -1.49
N GLY A 226 -0.64 20.53 -2.15
CA GLY A 226 -0.49 21.98 -2.24
C GLY A 226 0.68 22.54 -1.46
N CYS A 227 1.74 21.76 -1.22
CA CYS A 227 3.00 22.29 -0.72
C CYS A 227 3.66 23.19 -1.77
N GLU A 228 4.06 24.40 -1.38
CA GLU A 228 4.64 25.40 -2.28
C GLU A 228 6.16 25.49 -2.17
N SER A 229 6.69 25.34 -0.95
CA SER A 229 8.13 25.40 -0.71
C SER A 229 8.55 24.55 0.49
N VAL A 230 9.81 24.14 0.49
CA VAL A 230 10.40 23.30 1.54
C VAL A 230 11.71 23.89 2.02
N THR A 231 11.91 23.87 3.33
CA THR A 231 13.15 24.22 4.01
C THR A 231 13.63 23.04 4.85
N ARG A 232 14.93 22.72 4.81
CA ARG A 232 15.50 21.63 5.59
C ARG A 232 16.68 22.09 6.43
N ILE A 233 16.63 21.76 7.72
CA ILE A 233 17.75 21.82 8.63
C ILE A 233 18.25 20.39 8.87
N GLN A 234 19.53 20.16 8.64
CA GLN A 234 20.13 18.84 8.85
C GLN A 234 21.27 18.91 9.85
N THR A 235 21.30 17.93 10.75
CA THR A 235 22.44 17.64 11.61
C THR A 235 22.90 16.20 11.41
N LYS A 236 23.97 15.78 12.08
CA LYS A 236 24.43 14.38 12.04
C LYS A 236 23.33 13.40 12.47
N ASP A 237 22.50 13.76 13.43
CA ASP A 237 21.58 12.85 14.13
C ASP A 237 20.10 13.09 13.76
N THR A 238 19.79 14.19 13.07
CA THR A 238 18.41 14.60 12.83
C THR A 238 18.26 15.40 11.54
N ASP A 239 17.10 15.23 10.90
CA ASP A 239 16.57 16.17 9.94
C ASP A 239 15.35 16.88 10.51
N PHE A 240 15.17 18.14 10.15
CA PHE A 240 13.94 18.87 10.34
C PHE A 240 13.55 19.50 8.99
N VAL A 241 12.43 19.08 8.46
CA VAL A 241 11.92 19.53 7.16
C VAL A 241 10.61 20.27 7.41
N ALA A 242 10.52 21.51 6.96
CA ALA A 242 9.32 22.35 7.03
C ALA A 242 8.82 22.65 5.62
N GLY A 243 7.57 22.31 5.35
CA GLY A 243 6.86 22.68 4.13
C GLY A 243 5.86 23.78 4.39
N LEU A 244 5.78 24.74 3.48
CA LEU A 244 4.74 25.77 3.43
C LEU A 244 3.69 25.35 2.40
N TRP A 245 2.46 25.14 2.85
CA TRP A 245 1.31 24.82 2.00
C TRP A 245 0.55 26.08 1.60
N LYS A 246 -0.23 25.96 0.55
CA LYS A 246 -1.23 26.97 0.18
C LYS A 246 -2.04 27.41 1.40
N ASN A 247 -2.44 28.66 1.43
CA ASN A 247 -3.17 29.29 2.55
C ASN A 247 -2.35 29.41 3.85
N GLY A 248 -1.02 29.39 3.77
CA GLY A 248 -0.13 29.60 4.91
C GLY A 248 -0.06 28.43 5.91
N ARG A 249 -0.62 27.26 5.59
CA ARG A 249 -0.48 26.07 6.44
C ARG A 249 0.96 25.58 6.44
N VAL A 250 1.43 25.13 7.61
CA VAL A 250 2.78 24.58 7.79
C VAL A 250 2.67 23.12 8.19
N GLY A 251 3.41 22.28 7.47
CA GLY A 251 3.61 20.89 7.80
C GLY A 251 5.09 20.59 8.05
N THR A 252 5.42 19.79 9.04
CA THR A 252 6.82 19.48 9.38
C THR A 252 7.06 18.00 9.52
N TYR A 253 8.27 17.56 9.13
CA TYR A 253 8.77 16.22 9.38
C TYR A 253 10.07 16.27 10.16
N ARG A 254 10.17 15.44 11.22
CA ARG A 254 11.42 15.21 11.96
C ARG A 254 11.94 13.81 11.70
N GLY A 255 13.03 13.71 10.95
CA GLY A 255 13.77 12.47 10.72
C GLY A 255 14.76 12.23 11.87
N ILE A 256 14.74 11.02 12.45
CA ILE A 256 15.54 10.66 13.62
C ILE A 256 16.53 9.56 13.21
N ARG A 257 17.84 9.80 13.36
CA ARG A 257 18.90 8.83 13.08
C ARG A 257 19.59 8.28 14.31
N ARG A 258 19.44 8.94 15.44
CA ARG A 258 20.06 8.54 16.69
C ARG A 258 19.06 8.52 17.85
N ASN A 259 19.30 7.66 18.82
CA ASN A 259 18.45 7.39 19.97
C ASN A 259 17.16 6.65 19.58
N LYS A 260 16.20 6.59 20.50
CA LYS A 260 14.91 5.97 20.25
C LYS A 260 14.19 6.72 19.12
N SER A 261 13.75 5.98 18.13
CA SER A 261 12.92 6.48 17.03
C SER A 261 11.71 5.57 16.86
N ASP A 262 10.55 6.17 16.86
CA ASP A 262 9.24 5.58 16.54
C ASP A 262 8.51 6.51 15.58
N PHE A 263 7.39 6.09 15.06
CA PHE A 263 6.56 6.93 14.20
C PHE A 263 5.49 7.63 15.01
N GLY A 264 5.17 8.86 14.64
CA GLY A 264 4.06 9.58 15.24
C GLY A 264 3.71 10.86 14.51
N ALA A 265 2.60 11.46 14.94
CA ALA A 265 2.09 12.70 14.36
C ALA A 265 1.39 13.56 15.41
N VAL A 266 1.42 14.88 15.16
CA VAL A 266 0.54 15.88 15.80
C VAL A 266 -0.25 16.56 14.71
N ALA A 267 -1.57 16.58 14.84
CA ALA A 267 -2.46 17.39 14.01
C ALA A 267 -2.86 18.66 14.80
N PHE A 268 -2.58 19.81 14.23
CA PHE A 268 -3.02 21.13 14.72
C PHE A 268 -4.33 21.46 14.04
N GLY A 269 -5.43 21.24 14.74
CA GLY A 269 -6.76 21.53 14.23
C GLY A 269 -7.24 22.94 14.61
N GLY A 270 -8.31 23.38 13.97
CA GLY A 270 -8.94 24.68 14.30
C GLY A 270 -9.58 24.72 15.70
N LYS A 271 -9.86 23.58 16.31
CA LYS A 271 -10.48 23.47 17.63
C LYS A 271 -9.62 22.75 18.66
N ARG A 272 -8.76 21.84 18.23
CA ARG A 272 -7.94 20.99 19.11
C ARG A 272 -6.59 20.69 18.49
N ILE A 273 -5.61 20.37 19.34
CA ILE A 273 -4.33 19.76 18.98
C ILE A 273 -4.36 18.32 19.48
N VAL A 274 -4.12 17.37 18.59
CA VAL A 274 -4.14 15.93 18.93
C VAL A 274 -2.87 15.27 18.45
N GLN A 275 -2.23 14.53 19.35
CA GLN A 275 -1.04 13.74 19.07
C GLN A 275 -1.41 12.27 18.98
N THR A 276 -0.75 11.54 18.10
CA THR A 276 -0.79 10.08 18.02
C THR A 276 0.59 9.49 17.82
N GLY A 277 0.79 8.29 18.35
CA GLY A 277 1.98 7.46 18.18
C GLY A 277 1.61 5.98 18.10
N LYS A 278 0.34 5.68 17.80
CA LYS A 278 -0.11 4.31 17.59
C LYS A 278 0.42 3.83 16.24
N GLU A 279 1.46 3.03 16.29
CA GLU A 279 1.96 2.30 15.14
C GLU A 279 0.98 1.18 14.78
N GLY A 280 1.01 0.75 13.52
CA GLY A 280 0.29 -0.40 13.01
C GLY A 280 1.27 -1.44 12.47
N ASP A 281 0.74 -2.56 12.07
CA ASP A 281 1.43 -3.55 11.25
C ASP A 281 1.16 -3.28 9.75
N TYR A 282 1.43 -4.28 8.91
CA TYR A 282 1.21 -4.17 7.47
C TYR A 282 -0.21 -4.54 7.03
N GLU A 283 -1.08 -5.00 7.94
CA GLU A 283 -2.38 -5.56 7.57
C GLU A 283 -3.26 -4.52 6.88
N GLU A 284 -3.30 -3.28 7.37
CA GLU A 284 -4.13 -2.24 6.76
C GLU A 284 -3.61 -1.83 5.36
N LEU A 285 -2.31 -1.77 5.14
CA LEU A 285 -1.76 -1.57 3.80
C LEU A 285 -2.12 -2.75 2.88
N CYS A 286 -1.96 -3.99 3.33
CA CYS A 286 -2.36 -5.17 2.56
C CYS A 286 -3.86 -5.16 2.23
N ARG A 287 -4.70 -4.69 3.15
CA ARG A 287 -6.15 -4.51 2.92
C ARG A 287 -6.42 -3.50 1.80
N GLU A 288 -5.73 -2.37 1.82
CA GLU A 288 -5.86 -1.36 0.76
C GLU A 288 -5.30 -1.86 -0.59
N VAL A 289 -4.19 -2.62 -0.58
CA VAL A 289 -3.66 -3.29 -1.79
C VAL A 289 -4.68 -4.30 -2.34
N GLY A 290 -5.28 -5.12 -1.48
CA GLY A 290 -6.32 -6.07 -1.88
C GLY A 290 -7.56 -5.36 -2.46
N ARG A 291 -8.01 -4.29 -1.81
CA ARG A 291 -9.12 -3.44 -2.30
C ARG A 291 -8.79 -2.82 -3.64
N PHE A 292 -7.59 -2.28 -3.78
CA PHE A 292 -7.09 -1.72 -5.04
C PHE A 292 -7.11 -2.75 -6.17
N PHE A 293 -6.55 -3.93 -5.97
CA PHE A 293 -6.56 -4.97 -7.00
C PHE A 293 -7.95 -5.44 -7.39
N ARG A 294 -8.88 -5.49 -6.44
CA ARG A 294 -10.28 -5.86 -6.70
C ARG A 294 -11.07 -4.78 -7.43
N THR A 295 -10.78 -3.50 -7.16
CA THR A 295 -11.61 -2.39 -7.66
C THR A 295 -10.96 -1.55 -8.75
N GLY A 296 -9.65 -1.64 -8.94
CA GLY A 296 -8.86 -0.76 -9.80
C GLY A 296 -8.73 0.68 -9.26
N LYS A 297 -9.21 0.96 -8.03
CA LYS A 297 -9.19 2.31 -7.45
C LYS A 297 -8.03 2.46 -6.49
N SER A 298 -7.09 3.35 -6.81
CA SER A 298 -5.96 3.68 -5.95
C SER A 298 -6.42 4.41 -4.68
N PRO A 299 -5.93 4.02 -3.48
CA PRO A 299 -6.17 4.76 -2.24
C PRO A 299 -5.33 6.05 -2.13
N VAL A 300 -4.26 6.15 -2.92
CA VAL A 300 -3.37 7.32 -2.99
C VAL A 300 -3.27 7.75 -4.44
N ALA A 301 -3.60 9.00 -4.73
CA ALA A 301 -3.53 9.54 -6.08
C ALA A 301 -2.07 9.64 -6.56
N ALA A 302 -1.83 9.44 -7.86
CA ALA A 302 -0.50 9.58 -8.46
C ALA A 302 0.10 10.97 -8.21
N GLU A 303 -0.74 12.00 -8.30
CA GLU A 303 -0.35 13.39 -8.05
C GLU A 303 0.17 13.60 -6.62
N GLU A 304 -0.41 12.90 -5.65
CA GLU A 304 0.04 12.97 -4.25
C GLU A 304 1.40 12.30 -4.07
N THR A 305 1.60 11.12 -4.63
CA THR A 305 2.91 10.44 -4.60
C THR A 305 3.98 11.30 -5.30
N ILE A 306 3.65 11.91 -6.44
CA ILE A 306 4.56 12.82 -7.15
C ILE A 306 4.89 14.05 -6.29
N GLU A 307 3.92 14.63 -5.59
CA GLU A 307 4.17 15.79 -4.70
C GLU A 307 4.99 15.40 -3.47
N ILE A 308 4.79 14.20 -2.90
CA ILE A 308 5.66 13.63 -1.85
C ILE A 308 7.12 13.53 -2.32
N PHE A 309 7.33 13.03 -3.53
CA PHE A 309 8.67 12.95 -4.12
C PHE A 309 9.28 14.32 -4.39
N ALA A 310 8.47 15.26 -4.88
CA ALA A 310 8.92 16.65 -5.06
C ALA A 310 9.30 17.31 -3.74
N PHE A 311 8.56 17.03 -2.66
CA PHE A 311 8.86 17.49 -1.31
C PHE A 311 10.22 16.94 -0.82
N MET A 312 10.47 15.66 -1.03
CA MET A 312 11.73 15.03 -0.64
C MET A 312 12.92 15.56 -1.45
N GLU A 313 12.78 15.71 -2.78
CA GLU A 313 13.85 16.31 -3.61
C GLU A 313 14.07 17.80 -3.28
N ALA A 314 13.01 18.54 -2.99
CA ALA A 314 13.13 19.94 -2.54
C ALA A 314 13.84 20.02 -1.17
N ALA A 315 13.61 19.07 -0.27
CA ALA A 315 14.32 18.99 0.99
C ALA A 315 15.82 18.70 0.78
N ASP A 316 16.18 17.82 -0.14
CA ASP A 316 17.57 17.53 -0.50
C ASP A 316 18.24 18.73 -1.16
N GLU A 317 17.51 19.46 -2.02
CA GLU A 317 18.02 20.70 -2.61
C GLU A 317 18.18 21.82 -1.58
N SER A 318 17.23 21.98 -0.66
CA SER A 318 17.35 22.94 0.45
C SER A 318 18.60 22.67 1.30
N LYS A 319 18.89 21.40 1.59
CA LYS A 319 20.13 21.00 2.27
C LYS A 319 21.36 21.46 1.49
N ARG A 320 21.41 21.23 0.16
CA ARG A 320 22.54 21.68 -0.71
C ARG A 320 22.71 23.19 -0.73
N GLN A 321 21.61 23.92 -0.55
CA GLN A 321 21.60 25.39 -0.49
C GLN A 321 21.73 25.94 0.95
N GLY A 322 22.20 25.14 1.90
CA GLY A 322 22.43 25.57 3.29
C GLY A 322 21.14 25.86 4.08
N GLY A 323 20.03 25.25 3.71
CA GLY A 323 18.74 25.42 4.36
C GLY A 323 17.85 26.51 3.74
N ALA A 324 18.19 27.02 2.57
CA ALA A 324 17.31 27.98 1.86
C ALA A 324 16.00 27.33 1.45
N PRO A 325 14.88 28.11 1.40
CA PRO A 325 13.61 27.62 0.88
C PRO A 325 13.71 27.24 -0.60
N VAL A 326 13.17 26.06 -0.96
CA VAL A 326 13.13 25.55 -2.32
C VAL A 326 11.70 25.40 -2.79
N SER A 327 11.38 25.93 -3.97
CA SER A 327 10.06 25.86 -4.59
C SER A 327 9.77 24.46 -5.14
N LEU A 328 8.62 23.86 -4.79
CA LEU A 328 8.18 22.62 -5.38
C LEU A 328 7.90 22.74 -6.88
N ALA A 329 7.37 23.88 -7.31
CA ALA A 329 7.09 24.13 -8.73
C ALA A 329 8.38 24.06 -9.57
N GLY A 330 9.50 24.60 -9.06
CA GLY A 330 10.80 24.53 -9.72
C GLY A 330 11.35 23.10 -9.83
N VAL A 331 11.26 22.33 -8.72
CA VAL A 331 11.67 20.92 -8.69
C VAL A 331 10.82 20.07 -9.64
N LEU A 332 9.50 20.25 -9.61
CA LEU A 332 8.57 19.56 -10.51
C LEU A 332 8.81 19.87 -11.98
N ALA A 333 9.08 21.14 -12.33
CA ALA A 333 9.36 21.55 -13.71
C ALA A 333 10.61 20.86 -14.24
N LYS A 334 11.69 20.83 -13.45
CA LYS A 334 12.92 20.12 -13.79
C LYS A 334 12.67 18.62 -13.99
N ALA A 335 12.05 17.96 -13.03
CA ALA A 335 11.78 16.53 -13.10
C ALA A 335 10.85 16.14 -14.27
N LYS A 336 9.86 16.97 -14.60
CA LYS A 336 9.00 16.76 -15.79
C LYS A 336 9.76 16.85 -17.09
N ALA A 337 10.71 17.78 -17.22
CA ALA A 337 11.57 17.87 -18.39
C ALA A 337 12.45 16.61 -18.53
N GLU A 338 13.04 16.14 -17.45
CA GLU A 338 13.82 14.90 -17.42
C GLU A 338 12.97 13.67 -17.76
N ALA A 339 11.77 13.56 -17.19
CA ALA A 339 10.82 12.49 -17.47
C ALA A 339 10.39 12.50 -18.96
N GLY A 340 10.10 13.67 -19.54
CA GLY A 340 9.77 13.81 -20.95
C GLY A 340 10.88 13.29 -21.87
N ALA A 341 12.13 13.57 -21.53
CA ALA A 341 13.29 13.06 -22.28
C ALA A 341 13.45 11.53 -22.16
N LYS A 342 13.02 10.91 -21.04
CA LYS A 342 13.01 9.45 -20.86
C LYS A 342 11.86 8.78 -21.63
N LEU A 343 10.68 9.40 -21.66
CA LEU A 343 9.51 8.88 -22.39
C LEU A 343 9.63 8.97 -23.92
N ALA A 344 10.51 9.84 -24.42
CA ALA A 344 10.76 10.01 -25.86
C ALA A 344 11.72 8.96 -26.43
N LYS A 345 12.37 8.16 -25.61
CA LYS A 345 13.31 7.07 -25.99
C LYS A 345 12.60 5.72 -26.03
#